data_56a9cc3ce8a0429e41965cbbfaee0465
#
_entry.id   56a9cc3ce8a0429e41965cbbfaee0465
#
_cell.length_a   1.000
_cell.length_b   1.000
_cell.length_c   1.000
_cell.angle_alpha   90.00
_cell.angle_beta   90.00
_cell.angle_gamma   90.00
#
_symmetry.space_group_name_H-M   'P 1'
#
loop_
_entity.id
_entity.type
_entity.pdbx_description
1 polymer ?
#
loop_
_entity_poly.entity_id
_entity_poly.type
_entity_poly.pdbx_seq_one_letter_code
_entity_poly.pdbx_strand_id
1 'polypeptide(L)'
;VIFMTPQGRPFNQKKAIELAQMKRLVFLCGRYEGIDERVREDFVDEELSIGDYVLTGGEIPALVILDAVARMIPGVLGNEASFQNDSYYTGLLDFPHYTRPEVFEGKRVPEILLSGHHAKIESWRRKKALERTLVLRPDLLETAELTKEDRARLEELKKELNYKEETKAD
;
A
#
# COMPACT_ATOMS: atom_id res chain seq x y z
N VAL A 1 8.99 19.30 9.79
CA VAL A 1 9.91 19.27 8.64
C VAL A 1 10.34 17.84 8.40
N ILE A 2 10.19 17.37 7.16
CA ILE A 2 10.55 16.00 6.75
C ILE A 2 11.74 16.08 5.79
N PHE A 3 12.84 15.45 6.13
CA PHE A 3 14.00 15.35 5.26
C PHE A 3 13.94 14.09 4.41
N MET A 4 14.09 14.26 3.10
CA MET A 4 14.13 13.15 2.14
C MET A 4 15.53 12.59 2.03
N THR A 5 15.74 11.40 2.56
CA THR A 5 17.07 10.77 2.61
C THR A 5 16.97 9.23 2.54
N PRO A 6 17.92 8.53 1.87
CA PRO A 6 18.00 7.06 1.91
C PRO A 6 18.20 6.50 3.32
N GLN A 7 18.73 7.29 4.25
CA GLN A 7 18.96 6.89 5.65
C GLN A 7 17.70 6.95 6.52
N GLY A 8 16.62 7.57 6.00
CA GLY A 8 15.36 7.74 6.71
C GLY A 8 14.58 6.43 6.88
N ARG A 9 13.54 6.46 7.72
CA ARG A 9 12.63 5.33 7.88
C ARG A 9 11.87 5.07 6.58
N PRO A 10 11.64 3.79 6.20
CA PRO A 10 10.86 3.46 5.02
C PRO A 10 9.44 4.04 5.08
N PHE A 11 9.09 4.80 4.05
CA PHE A 11 7.73 5.32 3.87
C PHE A 11 6.77 4.21 3.46
N ASN A 12 5.56 4.21 4.03
CA ASN A 12 4.51 3.25 3.71
C ASN A 12 3.12 3.90 3.83
N GLN A 13 2.07 3.16 3.48
CA GLN A 13 0.70 3.67 3.48
C GLN A 13 0.24 4.16 4.86
N LYS A 14 0.63 3.48 5.94
CA LYS A 14 0.30 3.91 7.31
C LYS A 14 0.88 5.30 7.62
N LYS A 15 2.13 5.55 7.19
CA LYS A 15 2.75 6.88 7.33
C LYS A 15 2.05 7.92 6.45
N ALA A 16 1.59 7.57 5.23
CA ALA A 16 0.81 8.48 4.39
C ALA A 16 -0.49 8.93 5.09
N ILE A 17 -1.21 7.99 5.71
CA ILE A 17 -2.44 8.28 6.47
C ILE A 17 -2.14 9.20 7.66
N GLU A 18 -1.05 8.95 8.39
CA GLU A 18 -0.61 9.79 9.52
C GLU A 18 -0.29 11.22 9.05
N LEU A 19 0.51 11.36 8.00
CA LEU A 19 0.90 12.67 7.47
C LEU A 19 -0.30 13.46 6.92
N ALA A 20 -1.31 12.79 6.37
CA ALA A 20 -2.53 13.43 5.87
C ALA A 20 -3.35 14.12 6.98
N GLN A 21 -3.14 13.79 8.26
CA GLN A 21 -3.79 14.44 9.39
C GLN A 21 -3.09 15.75 9.81
N MET A 22 -1.90 16.02 9.28
CA MET A 22 -1.13 17.20 9.64
C MET A 22 -1.62 18.42 8.88
N LYS A 23 -1.68 19.58 9.57
CA LYS A 23 -2.11 20.85 8.96
C LYS A 23 -1.12 21.39 7.93
N ARG A 24 0.16 21.08 8.08
CA ARG A 24 1.24 21.56 7.21
C ARG A 24 2.40 20.59 7.22
N LEU A 25 2.90 20.26 6.04
CA LEU A 25 4.12 19.51 5.82
C LEU A 25 5.15 20.39 5.12
N VAL A 26 6.40 20.27 5.52
CA VAL A 26 7.53 20.94 4.87
C VAL A 26 8.52 19.83 4.49
N PHE A 27 8.81 19.70 3.20
CA PHE A 27 9.78 18.74 2.71
C PHE A 27 11.12 19.43 2.47
N LEU A 28 12.18 18.92 3.10
CA LEU A 28 13.54 19.31 2.85
C LEU A 28 14.16 18.33 1.85
N CYS A 29 14.52 18.85 0.67
CA CYS A 29 15.09 18.07 -0.43
C CYS A 29 16.58 18.39 -0.55
N GLY A 30 17.44 17.46 -0.12
CA GLY A 30 18.88 17.57 -0.28
C GLY A 30 19.33 17.22 -1.70
N ARG A 31 20.50 17.72 -2.08
CA ARG A 31 21.25 17.38 -3.30
C ARG A 31 22.68 17.06 -2.96
N TYR A 32 23.40 16.49 -3.92
CA TYR A 32 24.81 16.11 -3.81
C TYR A 32 25.04 15.11 -2.65
N GLU A 33 26.00 15.41 -1.77
CA GLU A 33 26.39 14.54 -0.65
C GLU A 33 25.44 14.64 0.57
N GLY A 34 24.42 15.51 0.52
CA GLY A 34 23.45 15.68 1.61
C GLY A 34 23.34 17.13 2.09
N ILE A 35 22.97 17.31 3.35
CA ILE A 35 22.89 18.61 4.03
C ILE A 35 23.82 18.64 5.24
N ASP A 36 24.14 19.83 5.72
CA ASP A 36 24.92 20.02 6.96
C ASP A 36 24.20 19.34 8.13
N GLU A 37 24.94 18.51 8.89
CA GLU A 37 24.39 17.72 9.98
C GLU A 37 23.71 18.58 11.05
N ARG A 38 24.22 19.78 11.30
CA ARG A 38 23.61 20.73 12.25
C ARG A 38 22.23 21.19 11.81
N VAL A 39 21.99 21.31 10.49
CA VAL A 39 20.66 21.61 9.94
C VAL A 39 19.73 20.42 10.14
N ARG A 40 20.27 19.21 9.97
CA ARG A 40 19.52 17.98 10.19
C ARG A 40 19.10 17.83 11.65
N GLU A 41 20.04 18.04 12.60
CA GLU A 41 19.79 17.94 14.04
C GLU A 41 18.81 19.02 14.56
N ASP A 42 18.95 20.25 14.08
CA ASP A 42 18.20 21.39 14.63
C ASP A 42 16.82 21.62 14.00
N PHE A 43 16.62 21.23 12.73
CA PHE A 43 15.43 21.63 11.96
C PHE A 43 14.60 20.50 11.39
N VAL A 44 15.07 19.24 11.43
CA VAL A 44 14.37 18.09 10.88
C VAL A 44 13.61 17.34 11.98
N ASP A 45 12.29 17.22 11.84
CA ASP A 45 11.47 16.46 12.78
C ASP A 45 11.47 14.97 12.44
N GLU A 46 11.58 14.63 11.15
CA GLU A 46 11.52 13.24 10.68
C GLU A 46 12.30 13.06 9.37
N GLU A 47 12.86 11.86 9.19
CA GLU A 47 13.57 11.45 7.98
C GLU A 47 12.84 10.29 7.33
N LEU A 48 12.58 10.41 6.03
CA LEU A 48 11.87 9.38 5.27
C LEU A 48 12.65 8.95 4.03
N SER A 49 12.65 7.64 3.80
CA SER A 49 13.15 6.98 2.59
C SER A 49 11.99 6.37 1.81
N ILE A 50 12.07 6.40 0.48
CA ILE A 50 11.12 5.71 -0.40
C ILE A 50 11.61 4.34 -0.88
N GLY A 51 12.77 3.88 -0.40
CA GLY A 51 13.36 2.57 -0.73
C GLY A 51 14.87 2.56 -0.65
N ASP A 52 15.45 1.37 -0.76
CA ASP A 52 16.88 1.09 -0.62
C ASP A 52 17.62 1.35 -1.94
N TYR A 53 17.58 2.58 -2.43
CA TYR A 53 18.27 3.05 -3.61
C TYR A 53 18.53 4.56 -3.51
N VAL A 54 19.49 5.04 -4.29
CA VAL A 54 19.92 6.45 -4.29
C VAL A 54 19.39 7.15 -5.53
N LEU A 55 18.81 8.35 -5.33
CA LEU A 55 18.38 9.27 -6.39
C LEU A 55 19.27 10.53 -6.37
N THR A 56 19.21 11.32 -7.44
CA THR A 56 20.02 12.53 -7.59
C THR A 56 19.63 13.68 -6.68
N GLY A 57 18.46 13.61 -6.02
CA GLY A 57 17.94 14.61 -5.10
C GLY A 57 16.67 14.20 -4.41
N GLY A 58 16.23 14.97 -3.43
CA GLY A 58 15.06 14.69 -2.61
C GLY A 58 13.71 15.06 -3.24
N GLU A 59 13.68 15.71 -4.39
CA GLU A 59 12.47 16.24 -5.00
C GLU A 59 11.51 15.16 -5.48
N ILE A 60 12.04 14.11 -6.15
CA ILE A 60 11.23 12.98 -6.60
C ILE A 60 10.66 12.18 -5.42
N PRO A 61 11.45 11.81 -4.39
CA PRO A 61 10.91 11.22 -3.17
C PRO A 61 9.81 12.07 -2.51
N ALA A 62 10.01 13.39 -2.43
CA ALA A 62 9.00 14.30 -1.88
C ALA A 62 7.69 14.27 -2.69
N LEU A 63 7.77 14.23 -4.02
CA LEU A 63 6.60 14.11 -4.89
C LEU A 63 5.87 12.78 -4.71
N VAL A 64 6.60 11.66 -4.54
CA VAL A 64 6.01 10.35 -4.25
C VAL A 64 5.21 10.37 -2.95
N ILE A 65 5.81 10.95 -1.89
CA ILE A 65 5.11 11.07 -0.60
C ILE A 65 3.93 12.03 -0.71
N LEU A 66 4.10 13.16 -1.39
CA LEU A 66 3.04 14.15 -1.59
C LEU A 66 1.82 13.53 -2.29
N ASP A 67 2.04 12.77 -3.37
CA ASP A 67 0.95 12.09 -4.08
C ASP A 67 0.22 11.10 -3.17
N ALA A 68 0.96 10.24 -2.47
CA ALA A 68 0.39 9.26 -1.55
C ALA A 68 -0.40 9.92 -0.40
N VAL A 69 0.10 11.03 0.15
CA VAL A 69 -0.57 11.80 1.22
C VAL A 69 -1.81 12.52 0.68
N ALA A 70 -1.69 13.18 -0.49
CA ALA A 70 -2.79 13.94 -1.09
C ALA A 70 -4.03 13.06 -1.36
N ARG A 71 -3.83 11.81 -1.79
CA ARG A 71 -4.91 10.83 -1.98
C ARG A 71 -5.71 10.52 -0.72
N MET A 72 -5.13 10.73 0.47
CA MET A 72 -5.79 10.51 1.77
C MET A 72 -6.59 11.71 2.24
N ILE A 73 -6.47 12.86 1.58
CA ILE A 73 -7.18 14.09 1.96
C ILE A 73 -8.59 14.06 1.35
N PRO A 74 -9.67 14.26 2.15
CA PRO A 74 -11.03 14.32 1.65
C PRO A 74 -11.21 15.34 0.51
N GLY A 75 -11.93 14.96 -0.53
CA GLY A 75 -12.20 15.83 -1.69
C GLY A 75 -11.09 15.92 -2.75
N VAL A 76 -9.92 15.33 -2.52
CA VAL A 76 -8.85 15.28 -3.55
C VAL A 76 -9.16 14.22 -4.62
N LEU A 77 -9.68 13.07 -4.22
CA LEU A 77 -10.18 12.05 -5.15
C LEU A 77 -11.68 12.24 -5.37
N GLY A 78 -12.13 12.07 -6.61
CA GLY A 78 -13.54 12.22 -6.98
C GLY A 78 -14.50 11.21 -6.32
N ASN A 79 -13.98 10.12 -5.77
CA ASN A 79 -14.73 9.13 -4.98
C ASN A 79 -13.95 8.81 -3.70
N GLU A 80 -14.44 9.31 -2.56
CA GLU A 80 -13.81 9.11 -1.25
C GLU A 80 -13.71 7.64 -0.82
N ALA A 81 -14.59 6.77 -1.32
CA ALA A 81 -14.52 5.34 -1.05
C ALA A 81 -13.44 4.61 -1.89
N SER A 82 -12.85 5.27 -2.89
CA SER A 82 -11.93 4.62 -3.83
C SER A 82 -10.65 4.13 -3.14
N PHE A 83 -10.04 4.96 -2.29
CA PHE A 83 -8.78 4.63 -1.65
C PHE A 83 -8.90 3.55 -0.56
N GLN A 84 -10.12 3.33 0.00
CA GLN A 84 -10.34 2.31 1.04
C GLN A 84 -10.14 0.88 0.52
N ASN A 85 -10.30 0.68 -0.79
CA ASN A 85 -10.11 -0.59 -1.46
C ASN A 85 -8.71 -0.75 -2.07
N ASP A 86 -7.90 0.31 -2.07
CA ASP A 86 -6.54 0.24 -2.61
C ASP A 86 -5.63 -0.65 -1.75
N SER A 87 -4.59 -1.20 -2.37
CA SER A 87 -3.55 -1.97 -1.69
C SER A 87 -2.98 -1.20 -0.49
N TYR A 88 -2.69 -1.92 0.57
CA TYR A 88 -2.08 -1.44 1.82
C TYR A 88 -3.00 -0.60 2.74
N TYR A 89 -4.15 -0.09 2.28
CA TYR A 89 -5.03 0.71 3.14
C TYR A 89 -5.58 -0.12 4.31
N THR A 90 -6.04 -1.34 4.01
CA THR A 90 -6.50 -2.33 5.02
C THR A 90 -5.39 -3.32 5.41
N GLY A 91 -4.15 -3.09 5.01
CA GLY A 91 -3.03 -4.00 5.22
C GLY A 91 -2.94 -5.16 4.24
N LEU A 92 -3.81 -5.24 3.23
CA LEU A 92 -3.79 -6.27 2.20
C LEU A 92 -3.44 -5.67 0.84
N LEU A 93 -3.06 -6.53 -0.11
CA LEU A 93 -3.06 -6.18 -1.53
C LEU A 93 -4.48 -6.16 -2.06
N ASP A 94 -4.70 -5.34 -3.08
CA ASP A 94 -5.98 -5.23 -3.76
C ASP A 94 -6.32 -6.49 -4.57
N PHE A 95 -7.62 -6.68 -4.85
CA PHE A 95 -8.15 -7.76 -5.66
C PHE A 95 -7.94 -7.50 -7.16
N PRO A 96 -8.10 -8.53 -8.03
CA PRO A 96 -8.00 -8.35 -9.49
C PRO A 96 -9.13 -7.46 -10.03
N HIS A 97 -8.78 -6.47 -10.84
CA HIS A 97 -9.73 -5.64 -11.58
C HIS A 97 -9.91 -6.13 -13.00
N TYR A 98 -11.11 -5.94 -13.54
CA TYR A 98 -11.48 -6.30 -14.90
C TYR A 98 -12.15 -5.12 -15.57
N THR A 99 -11.84 -4.92 -16.86
CA THR A 99 -12.40 -3.88 -17.70
C THR A 99 -13.21 -4.50 -18.86
N ARG A 100 -13.90 -3.69 -19.62
CA ARG A 100 -14.53 -4.13 -20.87
C ARG A 100 -13.48 -4.38 -21.96
N PRO A 101 -13.71 -5.34 -22.88
CA PRO A 101 -14.90 -6.21 -23.03
C PRO A 101 -14.95 -7.35 -22.02
N GLU A 102 -16.13 -8.01 -21.86
CA GLU A 102 -16.33 -9.15 -20.96
C GLU A 102 -15.42 -10.34 -21.30
N VAL A 103 -15.14 -10.55 -22.57
CA VAL A 103 -14.20 -11.56 -23.07
C VAL A 103 -13.09 -10.87 -23.83
N PHE A 104 -11.85 -11.08 -23.43
CA PHE A 104 -10.66 -10.59 -24.09
C PHE A 104 -9.68 -11.74 -24.32
N GLU A 105 -9.32 -12.00 -25.58
CA GLU A 105 -8.43 -13.09 -25.98
C GLU A 105 -8.79 -14.46 -25.36
N GLY A 106 -10.08 -14.80 -25.35
CA GLY A 106 -10.59 -16.05 -24.78
C GLY A 106 -10.68 -16.09 -23.25
N LYS A 107 -10.20 -15.07 -22.55
CA LYS A 107 -10.29 -14.93 -21.11
C LYS A 107 -11.53 -14.14 -20.72
N ARG A 108 -12.37 -14.71 -19.86
CA ARG A 108 -13.63 -14.12 -19.44
C ARG A 108 -13.53 -13.47 -18.07
N VAL A 109 -14.23 -12.35 -17.89
CA VAL A 109 -14.48 -11.76 -16.56
C VAL A 109 -15.22 -12.78 -15.70
N PRO A 110 -14.83 -13.00 -14.41
CA PRO A 110 -15.54 -13.89 -13.50
C PRO A 110 -17.05 -13.56 -13.42
N GLU A 111 -17.92 -14.54 -13.62
CA GLU A 111 -19.36 -14.35 -13.66
C GLU A 111 -19.93 -13.68 -12.40
N ILE A 112 -19.32 -13.92 -11.25
CA ILE A 112 -19.72 -13.30 -9.99
C ILE A 112 -19.68 -11.77 -10.07
N LEU A 113 -18.72 -11.18 -10.81
CA LEU A 113 -18.59 -9.74 -10.97
C LEU A 113 -19.67 -9.15 -11.88
N LEU A 114 -20.30 -9.98 -12.70
CA LEU A 114 -21.38 -9.60 -13.64
C LEU A 114 -22.77 -9.84 -13.01
N SER A 115 -22.84 -10.52 -11.86
CA SER A 115 -24.10 -10.99 -11.25
C SER A 115 -24.96 -9.88 -10.62
N GLY A 116 -24.41 -8.69 -10.36
CA GLY A 116 -25.09 -7.61 -9.63
C GLY A 116 -25.28 -7.88 -8.13
N HIS A 117 -24.87 -9.04 -7.60
CA HIS A 117 -25.00 -9.38 -6.18
C HIS A 117 -23.88 -8.78 -5.34
N HIS A 118 -24.04 -7.53 -4.90
CA HIS A 118 -22.98 -6.78 -4.20
C HIS A 118 -22.32 -7.55 -3.05
N ALA A 119 -23.11 -8.19 -2.17
CA ALA A 119 -22.51 -8.94 -1.04
C ALA A 119 -21.61 -10.11 -1.49
N LYS A 120 -22.01 -10.83 -2.55
CA LYS A 120 -21.19 -11.92 -3.11
C LYS A 120 -19.95 -11.38 -3.82
N ILE A 121 -20.07 -10.24 -4.50
CA ILE A 121 -18.95 -9.56 -5.15
C ILE A 121 -17.93 -9.12 -4.09
N GLU A 122 -18.35 -8.49 -2.99
CA GLU A 122 -17.46 -8.09 -1.91
C GLU A 122 -16.77 -9.30 -1.24
N SER A 123 -17.50 -10.37 -0.99
CA SER A 123 -16.93 -11.61 -0.45
C SER A 123 -15.88 -12.20 -1.41
N TRP A 124 -16.14 -12.19 -2.71
CA TRP A 124 -15.19 -12.64 -3.72
C TRP A 124 -13.94 -11.73 -3.77
N ARG A 125 -14.12 -10.40 -3.76
CA ARG A 125 -13.04 -9.41 -3.72
C ARG A 125 -12.13 -9.64 -2.50
N ARG A 126 -12.74 -9.79 -1.32
CA ARG A 126 -11.99 -10.06 -0.07
C ARG A 126 -11.22 -11.37 -0.15
N LYS A 127 -11.83 -12.46 -0.65
CA LYS A 127 -11.12 -13.74 -0.88
C LYS A 127 -9.93 -13.55 -1.81
N LYS A 128 -10.09 -12.81 -2.92
CA LYS A 128 -9.01 -12.58 -3.89
C LYS A 128 -7.90 -11.66 -3.37
N ALA A 129 -8.22 -10.69 -2.55
CA ALA A 129 -7.24 -9.87 -1.85
C ALA A 129 -6.38 -10.71 -0.89
N LEU A 130 -7.00 -11.57 -0.08
CA LEU A 130 -6.30 -12.50 0.82
C LEU A 130 -5.41 -13.48 0.05
N GLU A 131 -5.93 -14.10 -1.01
CA GLU A 131 -5.18 -15.02 -1.89
C GLU A 131 -3.94 -14.32 -2.49
N ARG A 132 -4.12 -13.12 -3.07
CA ARG A 132 -3.03 -12.36 -3.67
C ARG A 132 -2.00 -11.94 -2.63
N THR A 133 -2.44 -11.50 -1.45
CA THR A 133 -1.53 -11.10 -0.37
C THR A 133 -0.73 -12.31 0.12
N LEU A 134 -1.37 -13.46 0.32
CA LEU A 134 -0.71 -14.70 0.73
C LEU A 134 0.40 -15.11 -0.24
N VAL A 135 0.16 -14.97 -1.56
CA VAL A 135 1.12 -15.40 -2.58
C VAL A 135 2.24 -14.40 -2.81
N LEU A 136 1.92 -13.11 -2.86
CA LEU A 136 2.86 -12.08 -3.29
C LEU A 136 3.53 -11.31 -2.14
N ARG A 137 2.84 -11.13 -1.01
CA ARG A 137 3.29 -10.36 0.13
C ARG A 137 2.79 -10.96 1.44
N PRO A 138 3.19 -12.20 1.76
CA PRO A 138 2.77 -12.89 2.99
C PRO A 138 3.16 -12.12 4.27
N ASP A 139 4.23 -11.32 4.21
CA ASP A 139 4.68 -10.43 5.29
C ASP A 139 3.58 -9.46 5.75
N LEU A 140 2.72 -8.99 4.84
CA LEU A 140 1.62 -8.09 5.18
C LEU A 140 0.57 -8.74 6.08
N LEU A 141 0.39 -10.06 5.99
CA LEU A 141 -0.59 -10.79 6.81
C LEU A 141 -0.22 -10.80 8.29
N GLU A 142 1.05 -10.58 8.63
CA GLU A 142 1.53 -10.51 10.03
C GLU A 142 0.97 -9.26 10.74
N THR A 143 0.72 -8.18 10.00
CA THR A 143 0.31 -6.88 10.55
C THR A 143 -1.08 -6.43 10.13
N ALA A 144 -1.72 -7.15 9.16
CA ALA A 144 -3.04 -6.82 8.66
C ALA A 144 -4.13 -7.06 9.72
N GLU A 145 -5.15 -6.19 9.72
CA GLU A 145 -6.34 -6.38 10.54
C GLU A 145 -7.25 -7.44 9.92
N LEU A 146 -7.10 -8.68 10.37
CA LEU A 146 -7.83 -9.83 9.87
C LEU A 146 -9.01 -10.18 10.80
N THR A 147 -10.19 -10.31 10.22
CA THR A 147 -11.38 -10.83 10.92
C THR A 147 -11.24 -12.34 11.19
N LYS A 148 -12.11 -12.89 12.01
CA LYS A 148 -12.17 -14.35 12.24
C LYS A 148 -12.46 -15.10 10.93
N GLU A 149 -13.31 -14.53 10.08
CA GLU A 149 -13.66 -15.09 8.78
C GLU A 149 -12.48 -15.07 7.81
N ASP A 150 -11.69 -13.98 7.80
CA ASP A 150 -10.47 -13.88 6.99
C ASP A 150 -9.45 -14.94 7.39
N ARG A 151 -9.26 -15.17 8.68
CA ARG A 151 -8.34 -16.20 9.19
C ARG A 151 -8.75 -17.61 8.76
N ALA A 152 -10.05 -17.94 8.85
CA ALA A 152 -10.58 -19.23 8.39
C ALA A 152 -10.35 -19.38 6.87
N ARG A 153 -10.64 -18.35 6.08
CA ARG A 153 -10.39 -18.35 4.63
C ARG A 153 -8.91 -18.50 4.26
N LEU A 154 -8.01 -17.87 5.02
CA LEU A 154 -6.58 -18.04 4.81
C LEU A 154 -6.11 -19.47 5.04
N GLU A 155 -6.63 -20.14 6.07
CA GLU A 155 -6.30 -21.55 6.31
C GLU A 155 -6.81 -22.47 5.20
N GLU A 156 -7.98 -22.18 4.62
CA GLU A 156 -8.48 -22.87 3.44
C GLU A 156 -7.58 -22.62 2.21
N LEU A 157 -7.21 -21.34 1.96
CA LEU A 157 -6.34 -20.94 0.85
C LEU A 157 -4.94 -21.56 0.96
N LYS A 158 -4.36 -21.62 2.15
CA LYS A 158 -3.06 -22.26 2.38
C LYS A 158 -3.12 -23.76 1.99
N LYS A 159 -4.22 -24.44 2.30
CA LYS A 159 -4.44 -25.86 1.91
C LYS A 159 -4.66 -25.99 0.40
N GLU A 160 -5.54 -25.15 -0.20
CA GLU A 160 -5.82 -25.16 -1.64
C GLU A 160 -4.56 -24.93 -2.48
N LEU A 161 -3.69 -24.03 -2.05
CA LEU A 161 -2.47 -23.66 -2.75
C LEU A 161 -1.25 -24.53 -2.40
N ASN A 162 -1.38 -25.52 -1.52
CA ASN A 162 -0.26 -26.27 -0.95
C ASN A 162 0.86 -25.34 -0.43
N TYR A 163 0.46 -24.20 0.15
CA TYR A 163 1.36 -23.15 0.61
C TYR A 163 2.26 -23.69 1.72
N LYS A 164 3.56 -23.71 1.46
CA LYS A 164 4.59 -23.97 2.48
C LYS A 164 5.03 -22.61 3.00
N GLU A 165 4.87 -22.38 4.29
CA GLU A 165 5.52 -21.25 4.95
C GLU A 165 7.03 -21.43 4.74
N GLU A 166 7.65 -20.53 4.00
CA GLU A 166 9.11 -20.42 4.01
C GLU A 166 9.49 -20.04 5.44
N THR A 167 10.05 -21.00 6.16
CA THR A 167 10.66 -20.76 7.46
C THR A 167 11.69 -19.65 7.22
N LYS A 168 11.48 -18.48 7.83
CA LYS A 168 12.50 -17.42 7.88
C LYS A 168 13.75 -18.11 8.44
N ALA A 169 14.72 -18.40 7.57
CA ALA A 169 16.06 -18.75 8.01
C ALA A 169 16.63 -17.47 8.65
N ASP A 170 17.00 -17.58 9.91
CA ASP A 170 17.64 -16.54 10.73
C ASP A 170 18.89 -15.97 10.06
#